data_cf432d9d3fe411511755e8514d8c0f02
#
_entry.id   cf432d9d3fe411511755e8514d8c0f02
#
_cell.length_a   1.000
_cell.length_b   1.000
_cell.length_c   1.000
_cell.angle_alpha   90.00
_cell.angle_beta   90.00
_cell.angle_gamma   90.00
#
_symmetry.space_group_name_H-M   'P 1'
#
loop_
_entity.id
_entity.type
_entity.pdbx_description
1 polymer ?
#
loop_
_entity_poly.entity_id
_entity_poly.type
_entity_poly.pdbx_seq_one_letter_code
_entity_poly.pdbx_strand_id
1 'polypeptide(L)'
;VVGSSFQRSRILKELEPDTYQLTFEDWVAERKITLLNVADQVLESHDNSFRFVALKKAYNSRSVIPFLGAGISMPSGYPGWTKFLWDLQAESHVEADGLDALLAAGDYEGAAQLIHDDLGSALFNKQLQECFGRECSAIGPINLLPLAFPESNVITTNFDKLLESTFYGLSQGFDLSISGGNLDEALRIMSAGGRYLLKLHGSCEVVSNRVLLHQEYVGAYGNLGVVGRFFSRFLFGKSLLFIGCSLLTDRTLRTMEQVVIDEGAHTLPQHYAFLELKEGVDRVARKK
;
A
#
# COMPACT_ATOMS: atom_id res chain seq x y z
N VAL A 1 15.61 12.76 42.77
CA VAL A 1 15.21 11.48 42.21
C VAL A 1 14.31 11.81 41.04
N VAL A 2 14.84 11.78 39.82
CA VAL A 2 14.07 11.93 38.58
C VAL A 2 13.26 10.65 38.42
N GLY A 3 11.93 10.75 38.49
CA GLY A 3 11.03 9.60 38.34
C GLY A 3 11.11 9.02 36.93
N SER A 4 11.86 7.97 36.76
CA SER A 4 11.79 7.15 35.54
C SER A 4 10.46 6.40 35.54
N SER A 5 9.59 6.71 34.57
CA SER A 5 8.36 5.93 34.36
C SER A 5 8.75 4.61 33.71
N PHE A 6 8.63 3.52 34.43
CA PHE A 6 8.83 2.19 33.89
C PHE A 6 7.49 1.68 33.29
N GLN A 7 7.55 1.07 32.10
CA GLN A 7 6.39 0.37 31.56
C GLN A 7 6.10 -0.87 32.42
N ARG A 8 4.89 -0.95 32.94
CA ARG A 8 4.46 -2.07 33.83
C ARG A 8 4.69 -3.45 33.20
N SER A 9 4.40 -3.59 31.90
CA SER A 9 4.63 -4.82 31.15
C SER A 9 6.10 -5.26 31.11
N ARG A 10 7.03 -4.29 31.04
CA ARG A 10 8.47 -4.58 31.04
C ARG A 10 8.93 -5.09 32.40
N ILE A 11 8.45 -4.44 33.47
CA ILE A 11 8.77 -4.86 34.84
C ILE A 11 8.26 -6.28 35.10
N LEU A 12 7.00 -6.58 34.72
CA LEU A 12 6.43 -7.91 34.87
C LEU A 12 7.20 -8.95 34.07
N LYS A 13 7.56 -8.66 32.84
CA LYS A 13 8.37 -9.55 31.98
C LYS A 13 9.76 -9.88 32.54
N GLU A 14 10.39 -8.90 33.20
CA GLU A 14 11.74 -9.08 33.76
C GLU A 14 11.72 -9.76 35.13
N LEU A 15 10.74 -9.48 35.98
CA LEU A 15 10.68 -9.99 37.35
C LEU A 15 9.86 -11.28 37.50
N GLU A 16 8.79 -11.43 36.71
CA GLU A 16 7.90 -12.59 36.77
C GLU A 16 7.52 -13.06 35.35
N PRO A 17 8.47 -13.65 34.61
CA PRO A 17 8.27 -14.01 33.19
C PRO A 17 7.12 -14.99 32.96
N ASP A 18 6.88 -15.93 33.87
CA ASP A 18 5.79 -16.91 33.73
C ASP A 18 4.42 -16.21 33.88
N THR A 19 4.28 -15.35 34.87
CA THR A 19 3.06 -14.53 35.07
C THR A 19 2.83 -13.61 33.88
N TYR A 20 3.90 -13.01 33.35
CA TYR A 20 3.82 -12.20 32.13
C TYR A 20 3.33 -13.02 30.95
N GLN A 21 3.87 -14.21 30.74
CA GLN A 21 3.52 -15.08 29.62
C GLN A 21 2.05 -15.50 29.68
N LEU A 22 1.57 -15.96 30.83
CA LEU A 22 0.16 -16.33 31.03
C LEU A 22 -0.77 -15.12 30.76
N THR A 23 -0.46 -13.97 31.34
CA THR A 23 -1.27 -12.75 31.15
C THR A 23 -1.26 -12.30 29.70
N PHE A 24 -0.13 -12.45 29.01
CA PHE A 24 -0.02 -12.12 27.59
C PHE A 24 -0.86 -13.07 26.72
N GLU A 25 -0.86 -14.36 27.01
CA GLU A 25 -1.67 -15.36 26.30
C GLU A 25 -3.17 -15.09 26.49
N ASP A 26 -3.60 -14.79 27.71
CA ASP A 26 -4.99 -14.40 28.02
C ASP A 26 -5.38 -13.12 27.23
N TRP A 27 -4.53 -12.09 27.25
CA TRP A 27 -4.76 -10.87 26.50
C TRP A 27 -4.85 -11.12 24.99
N VAL A 28 -4.00 -11.98 24.43
CA VAL A 28 -4.04 -12.37 23.01
C VAL A 28 -5.35 -13.07 22.69
N ALA A 29 -5.82 -13.98 23.56
CA ALA A 29 -7.08 -14.69 23.38
C ALA A 29 -8.28 -13.72 23.40
N GLU A 30 -8.36 -12.83 24.39
CA GLU A 30 -9.40 -11.80 24.48
C GLU A 30 -9.37 -10.84 23.27
N ARG A 31 -8.17 -10.41 22.87
CA ARG A 31 -8.00 -9.54 21.70
C ARG A 31 -8.46 -10.21 20.43
N LYS A 32 -8.16 -11.51 20.26
CA LYS A 32 -8.61 -12.29 19.12
C LYS A 32 -10.14 -12.37 19.05
N ILE A 33 -10.80 -12.64 20.18
CA ILE A 33 -12.27 -12.67 20.26
C ILE A 33 -12.86 -11.30 19.86
N THR A 34 -12.31 -10.22 20.43
CA THR A 34 -12.76 -8.87 20.12
C THR A 34 -12.63 -8.55 18.61
N LEU A 35 -11.48 -8.89 18.00
CA LEU A 35 -11.26 -8.66 16.57
C LEU A 35 -12.17 -9.50 15.68
N LEU A 36 -12.45 -10.77 16.07
CA LEU A 36 -13.38 -11.62 15.33
C LEU A 36 -14.80 -11.06 15.39
N ASN A 37 -15.27 -10.60 16.56
CA ASN A 37 -16.58 -9.98 16.70
C ASN A 37 -16.72 -8.71 15.81
N VAL A 38 -15.68 -7.89 15.73
CA VAL A 38 -15.67 -6.72 14.84
C VAL A 38 -15.70 -7.17 13.37
N ALA A 39 -14.93 -8.20 13.02
CA ALA A 39 -14.93 -8.75 11.66
C ALA A 39 -16.31 -9.30 11.27
N ASP A 40 -16.99 -10.02 12.17
CA ASP A 40 -18.33 -10.54 11.93
C ASP A 40 -19.34 -9.39 11.71
N GLN A 41 -19.30 -8.33 12.52
CA GLN A 41 -20.13 -7.14 12.32
C GLN A 41 -19.89 -6.47 10.95
N VAL A 42 -18.64 -6.39 10.51
CA VAL A 42 -18.29 -5.86 9.18
C VAL A 42 -18.83 -6.78 8.08
N LEU A 43 -18.73 -8.10 8.27
CA LEU A 43 -19.21 -9.08 7.30
C LEU A 43 -20.75 -9.10 7.19
N GLU A 44 -21.47 -8.94 8.28
CA GLU A 44 -22.93 -8.86 8.30
C GLU A 44 -23.46 -7.59 7.65
N SER A 45 -22.64 -6.53 7.61
CA SER A 45 -23.02 -5.26 7.02
C SER A 45 -22.90 -5.29 5.48
N HIS A 46 -23.93 -4.76 4.76
CA HIS A 46 -23.82 -4.37 3.34
C HIS A 46 -23.46 -5.48 2.34
N ASP A 47 -23.95 -6.71 2.54
CA ASP A 47 -23.62 -7.88 1.70
C ASP A 47 -22.13 -8.26 1.69
N ASN A 48 -21.37 -7.83 2.70
CA ASN A 48 -19.94 -8.13 2.76
C ASN A 48 -19.69 -9.63 2.95
N SER A 49 -20.60 -10.37 3.60
CA SER A 49 -20.49 -11.82 3.74
C SER A 49 -20.39 -12.52 2.40
N PHE A 50 -21.24 -12.14 1.43
CA PHE A 50 -21.17 -12.71 0.07
C PHE A 50 -19.85 -12.40 -0.64
N ARG A 51 -19.40 -11.13 -0.55
CA ARG A 51 -18.12 -10.70 -1.13
C ARG A 51 -16.93 -11.40 -0.48
N PHE A 52 -16.98 -11.59 0.83
CA PHE A 52 -15.93 -12.30 1.56
C PHE A 52 -15.85 -13.78 1.21
N VAL A 53 -16.99 -14.45 0.99
CA VAL A 53 -17.02 -15.83 0.50
C VAL A 53 -16.33 -15.94 -0.87
N ALA A 54 -16.60 -14.99 -1.77
CA ALA A 54 -15.95 -14.94 -3.08
C ALA A 54 -14.43 -14.67 -2.96
N LEU A 55 -14.03 -13.72 -2.12
CA LEU A 55 -12.62 -13.45 -1.82
C LEU A 55 -11.93 -14.68 -1.24
N LYS A 56 -12.55 -15.34 -0.26
CA LYS A 56 -12.00 -16.55 0.38
C LYS A 56 -11.82 -17.69 -0.63
N LYS A 57 -12.74 -17.85 -1.57
CA LYS A 57 -12.60 -18.83 -2.66
C LYS A 57 -11.41 -18.52 -3.55
N ALA A 58 -11.28 -17.26 -3.98
CA ALA A 58 -10.14 -16.79 -4.78
C ALA A 58 -8.81 -16.91 -4.02
N TYR A 59 -8.80 -16.59 -2.72
CA TYR A 59 -7.64 -16.75 -1.86
C TYR A 59 -7.20 -18.22 -1.75
N ASN A 60 -8.11 -19.14 -1.49
CA ASN A 60 -7.82 -20.57 -1.38
C ASN A 60 -7.30 -21.17 -2.69
N SER A 61 -7.67 -20.60 -3.84
CA SER A 61 -7.13 -21.00 -5.15
C SER A 61 -5.79 -20.32 -5.49
N ARG A 62 -5.16 -19.59 -4.56
CA ARG A 62 -3.91 -18.85 -4.74
C ARG A 62 -3.94 -17.84 -5.90
N SER A 63 -5.13 -17.35 -6.23
CA SER A 63 -5.32 -16.36 -7.30
C SER A 63 -5.27 -14.91 -6.81
N VAL A 64 -5.29 -14.68 -5.49
CA VAL A 64 -5.29 -13.33 -4.91
C VAL A 64 -3.86 -12.82 -4.69
N ILE A 65 -3.61 -11.61 -5.16
CA ILE A 65 -2.36 -10.87 -4.91
C ILE A 65 -2.70 -9.59 -4.16
N PRO A 66 -2.09 -9.32 -2.99
CA PRO A 66 -2.27 -8.06 -2.29
C PRO A 66 -1.64 -6.90 -3.07
N PHE A 67 -2.45 -5.84 -3.24
CA PHE A 67 -2.05 -4.55 -3.78
C PHE A 67 -2.09 -3.53 -2.65
N LEU A 68 -0.94 -2.99 -2.27
CA LEU A 68 -0.75 -2.23 -1.04
C LEU A 68 -0.49 -0.76 -1.32
N GLY A 69 -1.28 0.12 -0.71
CA GLY A 69 -1.11 1.56 -0.79
C GLY A 69 -0.51 2.16 0.48
N ALA A 70 -0.33 3.48 0.49
CA ALA A 70 0.32 4.23 1.57
C ALA A 70 -0.32 4.02 2.95
N GLY A 71 -1.64 3.76 3.00
CA GLY A 71 -2.36 3.52 4.24
C GLY A 71 -1.86 2.34 5.07
N ILE A 72 -1.15 1.37 4.45
CA ILE A 72 -0.57 0.24 5.19
C ILE A 72 0.70 0.64 5.96
N SER A 73 1.44 1.65 5.47
CA SER A 73 2.67 2.15 6.08
C SER A 73 2.44 3.31 7.07
N MET A 74 1.28 3.99 6.99
CA MET A 74 0.98 5.15 7.85
C MET A 74 1.03 4.84 9.36
N PRO A 75 0.52 3.70 9.87
CA PRO A 75 0.63 3.37 11.29
C PRO A 75 2.09 3.23 11.77
N SER A 76 3.02 2.93 10.88
CA SER A 76 4.45 2.82 11.16
C SER A 76 5.17 4.17 11.10
N GLY A 77 4.44 5.28 10.87
CA GLY A 77 4.95 6.64 10.91
C GLY A 77 5.30 7.24 9.54
N TYR A 78 5.13 6.53 8.45
CA TYR A 78 5.27 7.14 7.12
C TYR A 78 4.07 8.05 6.82
N PRO A 79 4.26 9.20 6.17
CA PRO A 79 3.15 10.07 5.80
C PRO A 79 2.36 9.50 4.62
N GLY A 80 1.08 9.87 4.55
CA GLY A 80 0.34 9.78 3.30
C GLY A 80 0.77 10.88 2.31
N TRP A 81 0.39 10.73 1.04
CA TRP A 81 0.79 11.64 -0.03
C TRP A 81 0.45 13.10 0.23
N THR A 82 -0.79 13.38 0.65
CA THR A 82 -1.23 14.75 0.98
C THR A 82 -0.33 15.40 2.01
N LYS A 83 -0.05 14.68 3.10
CA LYS A 83 0.82 15.22 4.16
C LYS A 83 2.24 15.45 3.64
N PHE A 84 2.81 14.51 2.90
CA PHE A 84 4.15 14.64 2.34
C PHE A 84 4.28 15.86 1.42
N LEU A 85 3.30 16.11 0.55
CA LEU A 85 3.31 17.26 -0.35
C LEU A 85 3.15 18.57 0.41
N TRP A 86 2.34 18.63 1.47
CA TRP A 86 2.27 19.79 2.34
C TRP A 86 3.58 20.04 3.12
N ASP A 87 4.23 18.98 3.61
CA ASP A 87 5.53 19.10 4.29
C ASP A 87 6.59 19.66 3.31
N LEU A 88 6.59 19.24 2.05
CA LEU A 88 7.47 19.78 1.00
C LEU A 88 7.14 21.22 0.61
N GLN A 89 5.85 21.56 0.53
CA GLN A 89 5.43 22.93 0.21
C GLN A 89 5.97 23.94 1.22
N ALA A 90 6.03 23.57 2.51
CA ALA A 90 6.59 24.42 3.55
C ALA A 90 8.08 24.79 3.35
N GLU A 91 8.82 24.00 2.58
CA GLU A 91 10.22 24.22 2.20
C GLU A 91 10.37 24.93 0.82
N SER A 92 9.25 25.21 0.14
CA SER A 92 9.19 25.78 -1.21
C SER A 92 8.60 27.19 -1.23
N HIS A 93 8.66 27.86 -2.38
CA HIS A 93 7.96 29.13 -2.62
C HIS A 93 6.60 28.94 -3.26
N VAL A 94 6.14 27.70 -3.40
CA VAL A 94 4.82 27.39 -3.99
C VAL A 94 3.72 27.93 -3.07
N GLU A 95 2.81 28.71 -3.64
CA GLU A 95 1.65 29.24 -2.91
C GLU A 95 0.72 28.13 -2.43
N ALA A 96 0.30 28.19 -1.16
CA ALA A 96 -0.56 27.18 -0.55
C ALA A 96 -1.88 26.94 -1.32
N ASP A 97 -2.50 28.01 -1.80
CA ASP A 97 -3.77 27.95 -2.56
C ASP A 97 -3.61 27.16 -3.88
N GLY A 98 -2.46 27.30 -4.54
CA GLY A 98 -2.13 26.55 -5.75
C GLY A 98 -1.99 25.05 -5.49
N LEU A 99 -1.33 24.70 -4.40
CA LEU A 99 -1.20 23.29 -3.97
C LEU A 99 -2.55 22.72 -3.56
N ASP A 100 -3.34 23.46 -2.77
CA ASP A 100 -4.65 23.01 -2.29
C ASP A 100 -5.62 22.73 -3.45
N ALA A 101 -5.62 23.57 -4.47
CA ALA A 101 -6.43 23.36 -5.66
C ALA A 101 -6.09 22.04 -6.39
N LEU A 102 -4.80 21.71 -6.54
CA LEU A 102 -4.35 20.45 -7.15
C LEU A 102 -4.73 19.24 -6.29
N LEU A 103 -4.49 19.30 -4.98
CA LEU A 103 -4.84 18.24 -4.06
C LEU A 103 -6.35 18.02 -3.96
N ALA A 104 -7.15 19.08 -3.96
CA ALA A 104 -8.63 19.01 -4.00
C ALA A 104 -9.13 18.37 -5.29
N ALA A 105 -8.45 18.62 -6.43
CA ALA A 105 -8.73 17.94 -7.70
C ALA A 105 -8.21 16.49 -7.75
N GLY A 106 -7.45 16.04 -6.74
CA GLY A 106 -6.80 14.74 -6.73
C GLY A 106 -5.59 14.62 -7.66
N ASP A 107 -5.04 15.75 -8.13
CA ASP A 107 -3.87 15.81 -9.00
C ASP A 107 -2.57 15.82 -8.18
N TYR A 108 -2.27 14.68 -7.56
CA TYR A 108 -1.06 14.51 -6.74
C TYR A 108 0.23 14.60 -7.55
N GLU A 109 0.20 14.15 -8.80
CA GLU A 109 1.36 14.20 -9.68
C GLU A 109 1.66 15.63 -10.16
N GLY A 110 0.64 16.41 -10.47
CA GLY A 110 0.76 17.84 -10.77
C GLY A 110 1.26 18.64 -9.57
N ALA A 111 0.75 18.34 -8.37
CA ALA A 111 1.20 18.92 -7.12
C ALA A 111 2.70 18.60 -6.84
N ALA A 112 3.10 17.35 -7.02
CA ALA A 112 4.51 16.94 -6.89
C ALA A 112 5.41 17.63 -7.92
N GLN A 113 4.95 17.75 -9.18
CA GLN A 113 5.69 18.43 -10.25
C GLN A 113 5.88 19.92 -9.93
N LEU A 114 4.81 20.59 -9.47
CA LEU A 114 4.85 22.02 -9.11
C LEU A 114 5.91 22.29 -8.03
N ILE A 115 5.93 21.48 -6.96
CA ILE A 115 6.90 21.60 -5.87
C ILE A 115 8.31 21.23 -6.36
N HIS A 116 8.45 20.18 -7.16
CA HIS A 116 9.73 19.76 -7.71
C HIS A 116 10.38 20.84 -8.57
N ASP A 117 9.59 21.54 -9.39
CA ASP A 117 10.08 22.58 -10.30
C ASP A 117 10.57 23.81 -9.54
N ASP A 118 9.98 24.10 -8.38
CA ASP A 118 10.43 25.18 -7.48
C ASP A 118 11.67 24.80 -6.65
N LEU A 119 11.64 23.64 -5.97
CA LEU A 119 12.73 23.18 -5.10
C LEU A 119 13.98 22.74 -5.88
N GLY A 120 13.79 22.30 -7.12
CA GLY A 120 14.80 21.60 -7.90
C GLY A 120 15.03 20.15 -7.50
N SER A 121 15.48 19.36 -8.46
CA SER A 121 15.59 17.89 -8.33
C SER A 121 16.45 17.44 -7.13
N ALA A 122 17.53 18.14 -6.83
CA ALA A 122 18.45 17.73 -5.74
C ALA A 122 17.76 17.78 -4.37
N LEU A 123 17.09 18.88 -4.04
CA LEU A 123 16.43 19.06 -2.76
C LEU A 123 15.17 18.19 -2.66
N PHE A 124 14.37 18.16 -3.71
CA PHE A 124 13.19 17.31 -3.77
C PHE A 124 13.52 15.82 -3.53
N ASN A 125 14.54 15.29 -4.23
CA ASN A 125 14.95 13.90 -4.06
C ASN A 125 15.53 13.61 -2.67
N LYS A 126 16.28 14.58 -2.10
CA LYS A 126 16.79 14.49 -0.73
C LYS A 126 15.63 14.35 0.27
N GLN A 127 14.63 15.23 0.19
CA GLN A 127 13.46 15.21 1.08
C GLN A 127 12.64 13.90 0.92
N LEU A 128 12.48 13.42 -0.30
CA LEU A 128 11.83 12.14 -0.57
C LEU A 128 12.57 10.98 0.11
N GLN A 129 13.90 10.94 -0.02
CA GLN A 129 14.74 9.91 0.58
C GLN A 129 14.75 10.01 2.12
N GLU A 130 14.84 11.20 2.70
CA GLU A 130 14.76 11.41 4.14
C GLU A 130 13.41 10.98 4.72
N CYS A 131 12.33 11.18 3.97
CA CYS A 131 10.98 10.83 4.38
C CYS A 131 10.71 9.33 4.28
N PHE A 132 10.96 8.71 3.13
CA PHE A 132 10.58 7.32 2.84
C PHE A 132 11.74 6.33 2.90
N GLY A 133 12.99 6.79 2.92
CA GLY A 133 14.18 5.95 3.06
C GLY A 133 14.55 5.63 4.52
N ARG A 134 13.91 6.28 5.50
CA ARG A 134 14.16 6.01 6.91
C ARG A 134 13.66 4.63 7.31
N GLU A 135 14.29 4.01 8.29
CA GLU A 135 13.83 2.77 8.88
C GLU A 135 12.77 3.04 9.94
N CYS A 136 11.63 2.38 9.81
CA CYS A 136 10.56 2.41 10.79
C CYS A 136 10.20 1.00 11.23
N SER A 137 9.85 0.84 12.50
CA SER A 137 9.31 -0.42 13.00
C SER A 137 7.92 -0.67 12.40
N ALA A 138 7.66 -1.88 11.95
CA ALA A 138 6.36 -2.27 11.43
C ALA A 138 5.31 -2.24 12.54
N ILE A 139 4.26 -1.43 12.38
CA ILE A 139 3.16 -1.27 13.33
C ILE A 139 1.83 -1.48 12.61
N GLY A 140 0.92 -2.21 13.26
CA GLY A 140 -0.45 -2.40 12.78
C GLY A 140 -0.60 -3.50 11.72
N PRO A 141 -1.54 -3.35 10.77
CA PRO A 141 -1.96 -4.42 9.86
C PRO A 141 -0.85 -4.98 8.98
N ILE A 142 0.22 -4.22 8.72
CA ILE A 142 1.33 -4.67 7.89
C ILE A 142 1.98 -5.95 8.44
N ASN A 143 2.02 -6.12 9.76
CA ASN A 143 2.56 -7.31 10.42
C ASN A 143 1.76 -8.58 10.15
N LEU A 144 0.51 -8.45 9.70
CA LEU A 144 -0.34 -9.59 9.35
C LEU A 144 -0.13 -10.07 7.92
N LEU A 145 0.48 -9.24 7.06
CA LEU A 145 0.64 -9.56 5.63
C LEU A 145 1.47 -10.82 5.38
N PRO A 146 2.65 -11.02 6.02
CA PRO A 146 3.40 -12.24 5.82
C PRO A 146 2.64 -13.50 6.31
N LEU A 147 1.80 -13.37 7.33
CA LEU A 147 0.98 -14.46 7.85
C LEU A 147 -0.20 -14.77 6.93
N ALA A 148 -0.84 -13.73 6.39
CA ALA A 148 -1.96 -13.87 5.47
C ALA A 148 -1.52 -14.26 4.05
N PHE A 149 -0.33 -13.85 3.62
CA PHE A 149 0.18 -14.04 2.26
C PHE A 149 1.62 -14.60 2.25
N PRO A 150 1.87 -15.75 2.90
CA PRO A 150 3.24 -16.25 3.12
C PRO A 150 3.98 -16.57 1.83
N GLU A 151 3.28 -16.99 0.78
CA GLU A 151 3.85 -17.41 -0.51
C GLU A 151 3.42 -16.51 -1.67
N SER A 152 2.68 -15.44 -1.40
CA SER A 152 2.16 -14.57 -2.46
C SER A 152 3.19 -13.58 -2.95
N ASN A 153 3.07 -13.24 -4.20
CA ASN A 153 3.63 -12.01 -4.74
C ASN A 153 2.90 -10.81 -4.12
N VAL A 154 3.56 -9.67 -4.07
CA VAL A 154 3.00 -8.43 -3.54
C VAL A 154 3.21 -7.30 -4.53
N ILE A 155 2.20 -6.46 -4.70
CA ILE A 155 2.27 -5.24 -5.51
C ILE A 155 2.08 -4.04 -4.58
N THR A 156 2.84 -2.98 -4.79
CA THR A 156 2.71 -1.75 -4.03
C THR A 156 3.05 -0.51 -4.87
N THR A 157 2.45 0.61 -4.50
CA THR A 157 2.82 1.94 -4.97
C THR A 157 3.72 2.70 -3.98
N ASN A 158 4.02 2.10 -2.82
CA ASN A 158 4.79 2.75 -1.76
C ASN A 158 6.28 2.80 -2.08
N PHE A 159 6.93 3.89 -1.67
CA PHE A 159 8.38 4.10 -1.85
C PHE A 159 9.22 3.52 -0.73
N ASP A 160 8.64 3.36 0.48
CA ASP A 160 9.33 2.86 1.67
C ASP A 160 9.74 1.38 1.54
N LYS A 161 10.59 0.92 2.46
CA LYS A 161 11.08 -0.47 2.53
C LYS A 161 10.39 -1.31 3.61
N LEU A 162 9.26 -0.84 4.13
CA LEU A 162 8.62 -1.49 5.26
C LEU A 162 8.12 -2.90 4.93
N LEU A 163 7.66 -3.12 3.69
CA LEU A 163 7.23 -4.44 3.23
C LEU A 163 8.40 -5.41 3.17
N GLU A 164 9.52 -5.00 2.57
CA GLU A 164 10.72 -5.81 2.47
C GLU A 164 11.20 -6.25 3.87
N SER A 165 11.32 -5.29 4.80
CA SER A 165 11.77 -5.57 6.17
C SER A 165 10.79 -6.44 6.96
N THR A 166 9.48 -6.23 6.78
CA THR A 166 8.44 -7.00 7.48
C THR A 166 8.41 -8.46 7.03
N PHE A 167 8.49 -8.71 5.73
CA PHE A 167 8.52 -10.07 5.19
C PHE A 167 9.85 -10.77 5.49
N TYR A 168 10.97 -10.06 5.38
CA TYR A 168 12.29 -10.61 5.73
C TYR A 168 12.39 -10.99 7.21
N GLY A 169 11.83 -10.18 8.10
CA GLY A 169 11.82 -10.43 9.55
C GLY A 169 11.12 -11.73 9.96
N LEU A 170 10.23 -12.27 9.12
CA LEU A 170 9.56 -13.57 9.31
C LEU A 170 10.15 -14.68 8.43
N SER A 171 11.36 -14.51 7.91
CA SER A 171 12.03 -15.44 6.99
C SER A 171 11.23 -15.75 5.71
N GLN A 172 10.45 -14.76 5.27
CA GLN A 172 9.58 -14.84 4.10
C GLN A 172 9.94 -13.76 3.05
N GLY A 173 11.22 -13.46 2.89
CA GLY A 173 11.72 -12.50 1.92
C GLY A 173 11.28 -12.81 0.50
N PHE A 174 11.32 -11.80 -0.36
CA PHE A 174 11.08 -11.93 -1.79
C PHE A 174 12.36 -12.35 -2.51
N ASP A 175 12.24 -13.19 -3.54
CA ASP A 175 13.39 -13.56 -4.39
C ASP A 175 13.89 -12.34 -5.17
N LEU A 176 12.96 -11.44 -5.50
CA LEU A 176 13.26 -10.23 -6.23
C LEU A 176 12.33 -9.07 -5.87
N SER A 177 12.90 -7.87 -5.73
CA SER A 177 12.16 -6.59 -5.70
C SER A 177 12.32 -5.88 -7.04
N ILE A 178 11.20 -5.64 -7.73
CA ILE A 178 11.16 -5.06 -9.07
C ILE A 178 10.55 -3.66 -8.98
N SER A 179 11.23 -2.68 -9.54
CA SER A 179 10.80 -1.28 -9.54
C SER A 179 10.30 -0.83 -10.91
N GLY A 180 9.32 0.06 -10.91
CA GLY A 180 8.56 0.68 -11.98
C GLY A 180 9.08 0.62 -13.43
N GLY A 181 10.29 1.08 -13.70
CA GLY A 181 10.88 1.05 -15.05
C GLY A 181 11.17 -0.35 -15.63
N ASN A 182 11.20 -1.39 -14.78
CA ASN A 182 11.58 -2.76 -15.15
C ASN A 182 10.40 -3.74 -15.17
N LEU A 183 9.17 -3.28 -15.39
CA LEU A 183 7.96 -4.12 -15.37
C LEU A 183 7.95 -5.21 -16.45
N ASP A 184 8.62 -5.02 -17.57
CA ASP A 184 8.76 -6.07 -18.58
C ASP A 184 9.60 -7.24 -18.06
N GLU A 185 10.60 -6.99 -17.21
CA GLU A 185 11.34 -8.02 -16.47
C GLU A 185 10.45 -8.71 -15.43
N ALA A 186 9.53 -7.99 -14.79
CA ALA A 186 8.56 -8.57 -13.89
C ALA A 186 7.75 -9.69 -14.55
N LEU A 187 7.25 -9.46 -15.76
CA LEU A 187 6.48 -10.46 -16.51
C LEU A 187 7.30 -11.73 -16.79
N ARG A 188 8.60 -11.58 -17.08
CA ARG A 188 9.52 -12.69 -17.31
C ARG A 188 9.72 -13.53 -16.03
N ILE A 189 9.92 -12.87 -14.90
CA ILE A 189 10.13 -13.53 -13.60
C ILE A 189 8.86 -14.21 -13.11
N MET A 190 7.71 -13.56 -13.30
CA MET A 190 6.42 -14.18 -13.02
C MET A 190 6.22 -15.49 -13.75
N SER A 191 6.66 -15.56 -15.02
CA SER A 191 6.60 -16.77 -15.84
C SER A 191 7.52 -17.88 -15.33
N ALA A 192 8.60 -17.53 -14.65
CA ALA A 192 9.55 -18.47 -14.05
C ALA A 192 9.11 -18.98 -12.66
N GLY A 193 8.01 -18.46 -12.08
CA GLY A 193 7.46 -18.92 -10.80
C GLY A 193 8.17 -18.37 -9.56
N GLY A 194 9.04 -17.37 -9.69
CA GLY A 194 9.70 -16.70 -8.57
C GLY A 194 8.73 -15.83 -7.75
N ARG A 195 9.05 -15.63 -6.47
CA ARG A 195 8.31 -14.75 -5.57
C ARG A 195 8.86 -13.32 -5.65
N TYR A 196 8.02 -12.36 -5.93
CA TYR A 196 8.46 -10.97 -6.13
C TYR A 196 7.62 -9.96 -5.34
N LEU A 197 8.29 -8.86 -4.98
CA LEU A 197 7.68 -7.60 -4.60
C LEU A 197 7.76 -6.65 -5.80
N LEU A 198 6.61 -6.19 -6.28
CA LEU A 198 6.53 -5.26 -7.38
C LEU A 198 6.19 -3.86 -6.87
N LYS A 199 7.15 -2.94 -6.99
CA LYS A 199 6.99 -1.52 -6.63
C LYS A 199 6.68 -0.71 -7.90
N LEU A 200 5.38 -0.56 -8.22
CA LEU A 200 4.94 0.09 -9.46
C LEU A 200 5.49 1.51 -9.65
N HIS A 201 5.62 2.24 -8.56
CA HIS A 201 6.14 3.61 -8.58
C HIS A 201 7.64 3.69 -8.23
N GLY A 202 8.31 2.56 -8.12
CA GLY A 202 9.74 2.51 -7.79
C GLY A 202 10.02 2.68 -6.30
N SER A 203 11.22 3.15 -5.97
CA SER A 203 11.68 3.40 -4.61
C SER A 203 12.17 4.84 -4.43
N CYS A 204 12.26 5.31 -3.19
CA CYS A 204 12.82 6.63 -2.87
C CYS A 204 14.32 6.76 -3.22
N GLU A 205 15.04 5.66 -3.42
CA GLU A 205 16.48 5.64 -3.61
C GLU A 205 16.90 5.73 -5.09
N VAL A 206 16.06 5.22 -6.01
CA VAL A 206 16.41 5.10 -7.43
C VAL A 206 15.52 5.99 -8.28
N VAL A 207 15.98 7.22 -8.50
CA VAL A 207 15.22 8.26 -9.23
C VAL A 207 14.86 7.83 -10.66
N SER A 208 15.75 7.13 -11.36
CA SER A 208 15.53 6.70 -12.76
C SER A 208 14.35 5.74 -12.94
N ASN A 209 13.94 5.05 -11.88
CA ASN A 209 12.85 4.05 -11.91
C ASN A 209 11.61 4.51 -11.14
N ARG A 210 11.61 5.77 -10.72
CA ARG A 210 10.52 6.35 -9.94
C ARG A 210 9.37 6.80 -10.84
N VAL A 211 8.15 6.75 -10.31
CA VAL A 211 6.94 7.30 -10.92
C VAL A 211 6.23 8.15 -9.86
N LEU A 212 6.51 9.45 -9.85
CA LEU A 212 5.97 10.42 -8.89
C LEU A 212 5.56 11.73 -9.56
N LEU A 213 6.42 12.26 -10.43
CA LEU A 213 6.18 13.52 -11.14
C LEU A 213 5.27 13.30 -12.35
N HIS A 214 4.55 14.36 -12.74
CA HIS A 214 3.65 14.28 -13.89
C HIS A 214 4.31 13.69 -15.14
N GLN A 215 5.53 14.12 -15.46
CA GLN A 215 6.28 13.60 -16.62
C GLN A 215 6.64 12.11 -16.46
N GLU A 216 6.99 11.65 -15.26
CA GLU A 216 7.27 10.26 -14.97
C GLU A 216 5.99 9.39 -15.13
N TYR A 217 4.83 9.91 -14.70
CA TYR A 217 3.54 9.26 -14.93
C TYR A 217 3.17 9.17 -16.40
N VAL A 218 3.38 10.23 -17.18
CA VAL A 218 3.15 10.21 -18.64
C VAL A 218 3.98 9.12 -19.30
N GLY A 219 5.24 8.97 -18.92
CA GLY A 219 6.11 7.90 -19.42
C GLY A 219 5.68 6.50 -19.03
N ALA A 220 5.29 6.30 -17.77
CA ALA A 220 4.94 4.98 -17.24
C ALA A 220 3.54 4.51 -17.64
N TYR A 221 2.55 5.42 -17.67
CA TYR A 221 1.13 5.14 -17.86
C TYR A 221 0.55 5.62 -19.21
N GLY A 222 1.33 6.31 -20.04
CA GLY A 222 0.87 6.74 -21.38
C GLY A 222 0.58 5.57 -22.32
N ASN A 223 0.06 5.85 -23.51
CA ASN A 223 -0.49 4.89 -24.48
C ASN A 223 0.35 3.65 -24.82
N LEU A 224 1.64 3.66 -24.58
CA LEU A 224 2.54 2.52 -24.71
C LEU A 224 3.34 2.30 -23.42
N GLY A 225 2.85 2.87 -22.34
CA GLY A 225 3.50 2.83 -21.04
C GLY A 225 3.67 1.41 -20.51
N VAL A 226 4.75 1.18 -19.82
CA VAL A 226 5.11 -0.14 -19.28
C VAL A 226 4.07 -0.65 -18.27
N VAL A 227 3.43 0.23 -17.51
CA VAL A 227 2.39 -0.12 -16.51
C VAL A 227 1.11 -0.62 -17.20
N GLY A 228 0.66 0.03 -18.27
CA GLY A 228 -0.52 -0.40 -19.03
C GLY A 228 -0.30 -1.79 -19.64
N ARG A 229 0.85 -2.01 -20.28
CA ARG A 229 1.20 -3.34 -20.82
C ARG A 229 1.30 -4.41 -19.74
N PHE A 230 1.81 -4.07 -18.57
CA PHE A 230 1.86 -4.97 -17.43
C PHE A 230 0.45 -5.38 -17.01
N PHE A 231 -0.45 -4.42 -16.76
CA PHE A 231 -1.81 -4.73 -16.32
C PHE A 231 -2.62 -5.49 -17.36
N SER A 232 -2.51 -5.17 -18.65
CA SER A 232 -3.18 -5.92 -19.71
C SER A 232 -2.87 -7.43 -19.70
N ARG A 233 -1.67 -7.81 -19.26
CA ARG A 233 -1.26 -9.22 -19.18
C ARG A 233 -1.53 -9.83 -17.81
N PHE A 234 -1.33 -9.04 -16.77
CA PHE A 234 -1.40 -9.49 -15.38
C PHE A 234 -2.84 -9.78 -14.92
N LEU A 235 -3.79 -8.92 -15.30
CA LEU A 235 -5.17 -8.98 -14.80
C LEU A 235 -5.94 -10.21 -15.28
N PHE A 236 -5.56 -10.84 -16.36
CA PHE A 236 -6.24 -12.05 -16.88
C PHE A 236 -6.18 -13.26 -15.94
N GLY A 237 -5.17 -13.38 -15.12
CA GLY A 237 -4.96 -14.59 -14.32
C GLY A 237 -5.02 -14.37 -12.81
N LYS A 238 -5.11 -13.14 -12.33
CA LYS A 238 -4.99 -12.83 -10.90
C LYS A 238 -6.03 -11.81 -10.43
N SER A 239 -6.59 -12.08 -9.25
CA SER A 239 -7.41 -11.13 -8.50
C SER A 239 -6.52 -10.24 -7.65
N LEU A 240 -6.75 -8.94 -7.65
CA LEU A 240 -6.09 -8.02 -6.74
C LEU A 240 -6.94 -7.82 -5.47
N LEU A 241 -6.27 -7.75 -4.31
CA LEU A 241 -6.87 -7.30 -3.06
C LEU A 241 -6.20 -6.00 -2.63
N PHE A 242 -6.93 -4.90 -2.78
CA PHE A 242 -6.46 -3.56 -2.42
C PHE A 242 -6.57 -3.35 -0.91
N ILE A 243 -5.45 -2.98 -0.27
CA ILE A 243 -5.36 -2.70 1.16
C ILE A 243 -4.57 -1.40 1.38
N GLY A 244 -5.15 -0.47 2.13
CA GLY A 244 -4.51 0.83 2.40
C GLY A 244 -4.44 1.77 1.19
N CYS A 245 -5.25 1.53 0.17
CA CYS A 245 -5.37 2.36 -1.02
C CYS A 245 -6.59 3.30 -0.89
N SER A 246 -6.46 4.56 -1.30
CA SER A 246 -7.59 5.51 -1.31
C SER A 246 -8.62 5.19 -2.40
N LEU A 247 -8.18 4.64 -3.51
CA LEU A 247 -8.96 4.29 -4.70
C LEU A 247 -9.81 5.44 -5.27
N LEU A 248 -9.42 6.70 -5.06
CA LEU A 248 -10.22 7.84 -5.48
C LEU A 248 -9.79 8.42 -6.83
N THR A 249 -8.48 8.57 -7.07
CA THR A 249 -7.96 9.29 -8.25
C THR A 249 -6.68 8.67 -8.81
N ASP A 250 -6.37 7.42 -8.44
CA ASP A 250 -5.13 6.76 -8.81
C ASP A 250 -5.11 6.41 -10.31
N ARG A 251 -4.05 6.82 -11.02
CA ARG A 251 -3.83 6.44 -12.43
C ARG A 251 -3.75 4.94 -12.63
N THR A 252 -3.28 4.20 -11.63
CA THR A 252 -3.27 2.74 -11.66
C THR A 252 -4.66 2.19 -11.87
N LEU A 253 -5.67 2.72 -11.13
CA LEU A 253 -7.06 2.32 -11.30
C LEU A 253 -7.62 2.71 -12.66
N ARG A 254 -7.34 3.93 -13.14
CA ARG A 254 -7.76 4.35 -14.49
C ARG A 254 -7.16 3.47 -15.58
N THR A 255 -5.91 3.05 -15.41
CA THR A 255 -5.26 2.10 -16.34
C THR A 255 -5.92 0.73 -16.28
N MET A 256 -6.26 0.24 -15.08
CA MET A 256 -7.01 -1.00 -14.91
C MET A 256 -8.42 -0.90 -15.51
N GLU A 257 -9.11 0.22 -15.30
CA GLU A 257 -10.42 0.50 -15.90
C GLU A 257 -10.34 0.48 -17.42
N GLN A 258 -9.32 1.08 -18.01
CA GLN A 258 -9.12 1.03 -19.46
C GLN A 258 -8.91 -0.41 -19.94
N VAL A 259 -8.11 -1.23 -19.25
CA VAL A 259 -7.95 -2.65 -19.56
C VAL A 259 -9.29 -3.40 -19.48
N VAL A 260 -10.13 -3.09 -18.48
CA VAL A 260 -11.47 -3.68 -18.34
C VAL A 260 -12.38 -3.29 -19.51
N ILE A 261 -12.28 -2.03 -19.97
CA ILE A 261 -13.05 -1.53 -21.13
C ILE A 261 -12.59 -2.23 -22.41
N ASP A 262 -11.28 -2.33 -22.64
CA ASP A 262 -10.69 -2.88 -23.86
C ASP A 262 -10.92 -4.39 -23.98
N GLU A 263 -10.80 -5.12 -22.88
CA GLU A 263 -10.86 -6.59 -22.85
C GLU A 263 -12.26 -7.13 -22.51
N GLY A 264 -13.14 -6.32 -21.96
CA GLY A 264 -14.46 -6.69 -21.47
C GLY A 264 -14.47 -7.24 -20.04
N ALA A 265 -15.30 -6.65 -19.18
CA ALA A 265 -15.37 -6.96 -17.75
C ALA A 265 -15.63 -8.44 -17.40
N HIS A 266 -16.31 -9.18 -18.31
CA HIS A 266 -16.65 -10.58 -18.13
C HIS A 266 -15.48 -11.55 -18.36
N THR A 267 -14.37 -11.06 -18.93
CA THR A 267 -13.16 -11.86 -19.22
C THR A 267 -12.15 -11.81 -18.08
N LEU A 268 -12.29 -10.84 -17.17
CA LEU A 268 -11.36 -10.59 -16.07
C LEU A 268 -11.88 -11.15 -14.74
N PRO A 269 -10.99 -11.61 -13.85
CA PRO A 269 -11.38 -12.05 -12.52
C PRO A 269 -11.86 -10.85 -11.68
N GLN A 270 -12.71 -11.13 -10.69
CA GLN A 270 -13.16 -10.13 -9.74
C GLN A 270 -12.00 -9.65 -8.85
N HIS A 271 -11.87 -8.33 -8.67
CA HIS A 271 -10.94 -7.71 -7.72
C HIS A 271 -11.67 -7.31 -6.44
N TYR A 272 -10.92 -7.12 -5.35
CA TYR A 272 -11.44 -6.87 -4.02
C TYR A 272 -10.73 -5.68 -3.37
N ALA A 273 -11.42 -4.97 -2.49
CA ALA A 273 -10.83 -3.87 -1.74
C ALA A 273 -11.36 -3.83 -0.30
N PHE A 274 -10.48 -3.52 0.65
CA PHE A 274 -10.86 -3.06 1.98
C PHE A 274 -10.92 -1.54 1.98
N LEU A 275 -12.13 -1.00 2.16
CA LEU A 275 -12.37 0.43 2.15
C LEU A 275 -12.90 0.88 3.51
N GLU A 276 -12.34 1.96 4.02
CA GLU A 276 -12.89 2.66 5.17
C GLU A 276 -14.19 3.36 4.77
N LEU A 277 -15.24 3.12 5.52
CA LEU A 277 -16.50 3.82 5.36
C LEU A 277 -16.54 5.01 6.32
N LYS A 278 -16.30 6.20 5.81
CA LYS A 278 -16.43 7.44 6.58
C LYS A 278 -17.93 7.82 6.70
N GLU A 279 -18.30 8.34 7.88
CA GLU A 279 -19.65 8.91 8.08
C GLU A 279 -19.89 10.06 7.06
N GLY A 280 -21.10 10.10 6.51
CA GLY A 280 -21.53 11.13 5.55
C GLY A 280 -21.07 10.92 4.09
N VAL A 281 -20.32 9.85 3.78
CA VAL A 281 -19.95 9.54 2.40
C VAL A 281 -21.05 8.70 1.74
N ASP A 282 -21.56 9.17 0.59
CA ASP A 282 -22.50 8.39 -0.21
C ASP A 282 -21.84 7.10 -0.72
N ARG A 283 -22.34 5.99 -0.21
CA ARG A 283 -21.86 4.64 -0.55
C ARG A 283 -22.10 4.26 -2.00
N VAL A 284 -23.15 4.82 -2.60
CA VAL A 284 -23.50 4.55 -4.01
C VAL A 284 -22.50 5.25 -4.94
N ALA A 285 -22.06 6.44 -4.59
CA ALA A 285 -21.01 7.16 -5.34
C ALA A 285 -19.66 6.46 -5.28
N ARG A 286 -19.34 5.73 -4.18
CA ARG A 286 -18.11 4.92 -4.06
C ARG A 286 -18.17 3.55 -4.74
N LYS A 287 -19.35 3.08 -5.14
CA LYS A 287 -19.52 1.81 -5.86
C LYS A 287 -19.46 1.99 -7.38
N LYS A 288 -19.50 3.21 -7.86
CA LYS A 288 -19.34 3.58 -9.27
C LYS A 288 -17.89 3.91 -9.56
#